data_5af4b725f614696d2f715bc8ad58be03
#
_entry.id   5af4b725f614696d2f715bc8ad58be03
#
_cell.length_a   1.000
_cell.length_b   1.000
_cell.length_c   1.000
_cell.angle_alpha   90.00
_cell.angle_beta   90.00
_cell.angle_gamma   90.00
#
_symmetry.space_group_name_H-M   'P 1'
#
loop_
_entity.id
_entity.type
_entity.pdbx_description
1 polymer ?
#
loop_
_entity_poly.entity_id
_entity_poly.type
_entity_poly.pdbx_seq_one_letter_code
_entity_poly.pdbx_strand_id
1 'polypeptide(L)'
;MRWGIREDASDDHTTRSVCLSELSSCKRLSVGPHCVALLGQKYGFRTFPAAIEVAVFDMLRATLLEQRDKYQVSLLAEWFRVDDNMVPAHYVLQPVSSKIPEFVLGENPEAQRAAREKWYGIHGELHNMLLASAEIGHQRGVLSEGLYKQFKVSST
;
A
#
# COMPACT_ATOMS: atom_id res chain seq x y z
N MET A 1 23.31 -12.71 -3.11
CA MET A 1 22.14 -12.98 -3.96
C MET A 1 20.95 -13.25 -3.03
N ARG A 2 19.88 -12.49 -3.13
CA ARG A 2 18.69 -12.65 -2.28
C ARG A 2 17.68 -13.54 -3.02
N TRP A 3 17.23 -14.60 -2.37
CA TRP A 3 16.23 -15.50 -2.90
C TRP A 3 14.87 -15.18 -2.29
N GLY A 4 14.00 -14.55 -3.08
CA GLY A 4 12.64 -14.22 -2.67
C GLY A 4 12.51 -13.03 -1.71
N ILE A 5 11.28 -12.67 -1.43
CA ILE A 5 10.89 -11.65 -0.46
C ILE A 5 10.49 -12.37 0.81
N ARG A 6 10.96 -11.88 1.96
CA ARG A 6 10.60 -12.45 3.26
C ARG A 6 9.12 -12.15 3.55
N GLU A 7 8.46 -13.02 4.30
CA GLU A 7 7.04 -12.86 4.65
C GLU A 7 6.79 -11.60 5.48
N ASP A 8 7.75 -11.21 6.34
CA ASP A 8 7.71 -9.98 7.12
C ASP A 8 7.59 -8.73 6.23
N ALA A 9 8.30 -8.69 5.07
CA ALA A 9 8.18 -7.57 4.14
C ALA A 9 6.78 -7.44 3.51
N SER A 10 6.05 -8.54 3.38
CA SER A 10 4.65 -8.53 2.93
C SER A 10 3.71 -8.07 4.05
N ASP A 11 4.00 -8.43 5.28
CA ASP A 11 3.26 -8.02 6.47
C ASP A 11 3.40 -6.50 6.72
N ASP A 12 4.63 -6.00 6.66
CA ASP A 12 4.97 -4.58 6.88
C ASP A 12 4.76 -3.68 5.64
N HIS A 13 4.18 -4.19 4.57
CA HIS A 13 3.96 -3.46 3.31
C HIS A 13 5.24 -2.94 2.64
N THR A 14 6.41 -3.45 3.00
CA THR A 14 7.72 -2.99 2.50
C THR A 14 8.20 -3.71 1.24
N THR A 15 7.46 -4.70 0.74
CA THR A 15 7.80 -5.49 -0.46
C THR A 15 8.22 -4.62 -1.63
N ARG A 16 7.43 -3.57 -1.94
CA ARG A 16 7.72 -2.67 -3.06
C ARG A 16 9.03 -1.90 -2.88
N SER A 17 9.25 -1.33 -1.71
CA SER A 17 10.47 -0.55 -1.40
C SER A 17 11.70 -1.43 -1.43
N VAL A 18 11.61 -2.65 -0.92
CA VAL A 18 12.66 -3.67 -0.99
C VAL A 18 13.02 -4.00 -2.44
N CYS A 19 12.01 -4.30 -3.29
CA CYS A 19 12.24 -4.60 -4.71
C CYS A 19 12.90 -3.42 -5.46
N LEU A 20 12.42 -2.19 -5.25
CA LEU A 20 12.98 -1.00 -5.89
C LEU A 20 14.42 -0.72 -5.42
N SER A 21 14.72 -0.93 -4.13
CA SER A 21 16.05 -0.80 -3.58
C SER A 21 17.03 -1.83 -4.19
N GLU A 22 16.58 -3.08 -4.32
CA GLU A 22 17.40 -4.14 -4.97
C GLU A 22 17.67 -3.81 -6.45
N LEU A 23 16.65 -3.36 -7.21
CA LEU A 23 16.83 -2.91 -8.60
C LEU A 23 17.83 -1.76 -8.71
N SER A 24 17.72 -0.78 -7.82
CA SER A 24 18.65 0.36 -7.76
C SER A 24 20.08 -0.09 -7.43
N SER A 25 20.23 -1.03 -6.52
CA SER A 25 21.52 -1.62 -6.17
C SER A 25 22.10 -2.42 -7.33
N CYS A 26 21.30 -3.22 -8.02
CA CYS A 26 21.71 -3.96 -9.22
C CYS A 26 22.18 -3.00 -10.32
N LYS A 27 21.45 -1.91 -10.57
CA LYS A 27 21.82 -0.89 -11.54
C LYS A 27 23.19 -0.27 -11.23
N ARG A 28 23.50 -0.02 -9.97
CA ARG A 28 24.75 0.59 -9.52
C ARG A 28 25.96 -0.36 -9.63
N LEU A 29 25.72 -1.66 -9.39
CA LEU A 29 26.80 -2.66 -9.28
C LEU A 29 27.07 -3.41 -10.59
N SER A 30 26.13 -3.44 -11.53
CA SER A 30 26.29 -4.19 -12.77
C SER A 30 26.95 -3.37 -13.86
N VAL A 31 27.89 -3.98 -14.55
CA VAL A 31 28.59 -3.40 -15.73
C VAL A 31 27.76 -3.61 -17.01
N GLY A 32 26.75 -4.46 -16.97
CA GLY A 32 25.87 -4.81 -18.10
C GLY A 32 24.40 -4.80 -17.72
N PRO A 33 23.56 -5.62 -18.37
CA PRO A 33 22.14 -5.74 -18.02
C PRO A 33 21.99 -6.09 -16.54
N HIS A 34 21.17 -5.31 -15.82
CA HIS A 34 21.00 -5.43 -14.38
C HIS A 34 19.62 -5.96 -13.96
N CYS A 35 18.72 -6.12 -14.92
CA CYS A 35 17.39 -6.63 -14.68
C CYS A 35 16.86 -7.39 -15.90
N VAL A 36 16.20 -8.52 -15.66
CA VAL A 36 15.43 -9.25 -16.66
C VAL A 36 13.98 -9.25 -16.19
N ALA A 37 13.08 -8.61 -16.93
CA ALA A 37 11.66 -8.58 -16.65
C ALA A 37 10.92 -9.65 -17.46
N LEU A 38 10.30 -10.60 -16.79
CA LEU A 38 9.43 -11.61 -17.39
C LEU A 38 7.98 -11.11 -17.28
N LEU A 39 7.49 -10.47 -18.34
CA LEU A 39 6.16 -9.90 -18.36
C LEU A 39 5.16 -10.92 -18.92
N GLY A 40 4.22 -11.34 -18.09
CA GLY A 40 3.10 -12.18 -18.48
C GLY A 40 1.83 -11.35 -18.71
N GLN A 41 0.72 -12.05 -18.98
CA GLN A 41 -0.60 -11.43 -19.18
C GLN A 41 -1.31 -11.08 -17.86
N LYS A 42 -0.70 -11.37 -16.69
CA LYS A 42 -1.25 -11.05 -15.38
C LYS A 42 -0.65 -9.75 -14.87
N TYR A 43 -1.50 -8.81 -14.54
CA TYR A 43 -1.11 -7.62 -13.78
C TYR A 43 -0.76 -8.02 -12.34
N GLY A 44 0.27 -7.39 -11.78
CA GLY A 44 0.65 -7.57 -10.39
C GLY A 44 -0.39 -7.02 -9.41
N PHE A 45 -0.14 -7.25 -8.13
CA PHE A 45 -0.95 -6.73 -7.05
C PHE A 45 -0.89 -5.18 -7.03
N ARG A 46 -2.06 -4.55 -7.06
CA ARG A 46 -2.16 -3.09 -7.02
C ARG A 46 -2.00 -2.62 -5.59
N THR A 47 -1.02 -1.76 -5.35
CA THR A 47 -0.75 -1.20 -4.03
C THR A 47 -1.10 0.28 -3.99
N PHE A 48 -1.40 0.81 -2.82
CA PHE A 48 -1.46 2.23 -2.51
C PHE A 48 -0.31 2.61 -1.57
N PRO A 49 -0.02 3.90 -1.33
CA PRO A 49 1.04 4.31 -0.42
C PRO A 49 0.81 3.77 1.00
N ALA A 50 1.79 3.05 1.55
CA ALA A 50 1.73 2.55 2.92
C ALA A 50 1.95 3.67 3.97
N ALA A 51 2.55 4.79 3.57
CA ALA A 51 2.69 5.99 4.38
C ALA A 51 2.15 7.18 3.59
N ILE A 52 1.25 7.94 4.19
CA ILE A 52 0.57 9.09 3.59
C ILE A 52 0.74 10.28 4.54
N GLU A 53 1.26 11.39 4.03
CA GLU A 53 1.40 12.63 4.82
C GLU A 53 0.06 13.03 5.45
N VAL A 54 0.09 13.49 6.71
CA VAL A 54 -1.11 13.82 7.49
C VAL A 54 -2.04 14.76 6.73
N ALA A 55 -1.51 15.82 6.09
CA ALA A 55 -2.33 16.77 5.35
C ALA A 55 -3.09 16.11 4.18
N VAL A 56 -2.43 15.19 3.47
CA VAL A 56 -3.05 14.45 2.36
C VAL A 56 -4.10 13.46 2.89
N PHE A 57 -3.77 12.73 3.95
CA PHE A 57 -4.68 11.76 4.55
C PHE A 57 -5.96 12.42 5.10
N ASP A 58 -5.83 13.55 5.79
CA ASP A 58 -6.97 14.28 6.33
C ASP A 58 -7.88 14.83 5.21
N MET A 59 -7.31 15.23 4.08
CA MET A 59 -8.09 15.61 2.89
C MET A 59 -8.86 14.40 2.31
N LEU A 60 -8.21 13.24 2.18
CA LEU A 60 -8.87 12.01 1.72
C LEU A 60 -10.01 11.59 2.67
N ARG A 61 -9.74 11.64 3.97
CA ARG A 61 -10.72 11.35 5.01
C ARG A 61 -11.90 12.32 5.00
N ALA A 62 -11.63 13.63 4.83
CA ALA A 62 -12.69 14.64 4.71
C ALA A 62 -13.61 14.37 3.51
N THR A 63 -13.03 13.98 2.37
CA THR A 63 -13.79 13.59 1.17
C THR A 63 -14.73 12.42 1.44
N LEU A 64 -14.26 11.40 2.17
CA LEU A 64 -15.11 10.25 2.57
C LEU A 64 -16.22 10.65 3.56
N LEU A 65 -15.93 11.56 4.48
CA LEU A 65 -16.93 12.09 5.41
C LEU A 65 -18.05 12.86 4.69
N GLU A 66 -17.70 13.62 3.64
CA GLU A 66 -18.68 14.31 2.79
C GLU A 66 -19.61 13.30 2.07
N GLN A 67 -19.10 12.16 1.68
CA GLN A 67 -19.87 11.06 1.08
C GLN A 67 -20.74 10.31 2.09
N ARG A 68 -20.63 10.63 3.39
CA ARG A 68 -21.34 10.00 4.51
C ARG A 68 -21.10 8.49 4.65
N ASP A 69 -20.01 7.99 4.12
CA ASP A 69 -19.64 6.59 4.25
C ASP A 69 -18.87 6.35 5.56
N LYS A 70 -19.64 6.13 6.63
CA LYS A 70 -19.08 5.87 7.96
C LYS A 70 -18.23 4.60 8.01
N TYR A 71 -18.57 3.59 7.20
CA TYR A 71 -17.83 2.33 7.15
C TYR A 71 -16.41 2.57 6.62
N GLN A 72 -16.27 3.27 5.50
CA GLN A 72 -14.96 3.54 4.90
C GLN A 72 -14.08 4.40 5.82
N VAL A 73 -14.66 5.39 6.49
CA VAL A 73 -13.93 6.20 7.49
C VAL A 73 -13.45 5.34 8.66
N SER A 74 -14.28 4.42 9.14
CA SER A 74 -13.90 3.48 10.20
C SER A 74 -12.78 2.55 9.76
N LEU A 75 -12.85 2.04 8.53
CA LEU A 75 -11.84 1.16 7.95
C LEU A 75 -10.47 1.87 7.83
N LEU A 76 -10.45 3.14 7.40
CA LEU A 76 -9.23 3.95 7.41
C LEU A 76 -8.65 4.10 8.81
N ALA A 77 -9.46 4.42 9.80
CA ALA A 77 -9.03 4.60 11.19
C ALA A 77 -8.54 3.29 11.82
N GLU A 78 -9.06 2.16 11.36
CA GLU A 78 -8.60 0.84 11.80
C GLU A 78 -7.21 0.50 11.27
N TRP A 79 -6.94 0.79 10.00
CA TRP A 79 -5.73 0.35 9.32
C TRP A 79 -4.61 1.37 9.30
N PHE A 80 -4.89 2.65 9.49
CA PHE A 80 -3.87 3.70 9.50
C PHE A 80 -3.72 4.34 10.87
N ARG A 81 -2.47 4.55 11.29
CA ARG A 81 -2.13 5.27 12.52
C ARG A 81 -1.11 6.35 12.23
N VAL A 82 -1.20 7.46 12.97
CA VAL A 82 -0.21 8.53 12.88
C VAL A 82 1.13 8.05 13.44
N ASP A 83 2.19 8.34 12.70
CA ASP A 83 3.57 8.26 13.15
C ASP A 83 4.15 9.68 13.21
N ASP A 84 4.25 10.21 14.42
CA ASP A 84 4.77 11.54 14.70
C ASP A 84 6.31 11.60 14.69
N ASN A 85 6.99 10.45 14.60
CA ASN A 85 8.45 10.40 14.47
C ASN A 85 8.90 10.73 13.05
N MET A 86 8.01 10.68 12.07
CA MET A 86 8.28 11.10 10.70
C MET A 86 8.17 12.62 10.58
N VAL A 87 9.02 13.21 9.75
CA VAL A 87 8.99 14.65 9.46
C VAL A 87 8.88 14.85 7.94
N PRO A 88 7.73 15.36 7.45
CA PRO A 88 6.47 15.62 8.18
C PRO A 88 5.84 14.33 8.73
N ALA A 89 4.91 14.48 9.69
CA ALA A 89 4.16 13.36 10.25
C ALA A 89 3.33 12.65 9.16
N HIS A 90 3.21 11.31 9.27
CA HIS A 90 2.48 10.48 8.31
C HIS A 90 1.47 9.57 9.00
N TYR A 91 0.39 9.26 8.30
CA TYR A 91 -0.41 8.09 8.60
C TYR A 91 0.23 6.87 7.95
N VAL A 92 0.50 5.85 8.77
CA VAL A 92 1.17 4.61 8.36
C VAL A 92 0.22 3.44 8.43
N LEU A 93 0.15 2.68 7.34
CA LEU A 93 -0.60 1.44 7.25
C LEU A 93 -0.03 0.42 8.23
N GLN A 94 -0.90 -0.11 9.08
CA GLN A 94 -0.49 -1.05 10.12
C GLN A 94 -0.16 -2.42 9.52
N PRO A 95 0.78 -3.18 10.12
CA PRO A 95 1.08 -4.55 9.71
C PRO A 95 -0.16 -5.42 9.65
N VAL A 96 -0.26 -6.29 8.65
CA VAL A 96 -1.43 -7.16 8.46
C VAL A 96 -1.63 -8.07 9.66
N SER A 97 -0.55 -8.61 10.22
CA SER A 97 -0.56 -9.49 11.40
C SER A 97 -1.09 -8.82 12.66
N SER A 98 -1.04 -7.49 12.74
CA SER A 98 -1.61 -6.73 13.87
C SER A 98 -3.13 -6.86 13.98
N LYS A 99 -3.80 -7.20 12.87
CA LYS A 99 -5.26 -7.38 12.76
C LYS A 99 -5.67 -8.79 12.33
N ILE A 100 -4.78 -9.48 11.64
CA ILE A 100 -4.96 -10.83 11.12
C ILE A 100 -3.72 -11.64 11.49
N PRO A 101 -3.60 -12.12 12.73
CA PRO A 101 -2.38 -12.79 13.21
C PRO A 101 -1.99 -14.00 12.37
N GLU A 102 -2.96 -14.73 11.83
CA GLU A 102 -2.77 -15.91 11.00
C GLU A 102 -2.08 -15.61 9.65
N PHE A 103 -1.93 -14.35 9.30
CA PHE A 103 -1.25 -13.92 8.07
C PHE A 103 0.24 -14.34 8.08
N VAL A 104 0.89 -14.25 9.23
CA VAL A 104 2.31 -14.61 9.44
C VAL A 104 2.46 -15.86 10.30
N LEU A 105 1.69 -15.98 11.39
CA LEU A 105 1.84 -17.00 12.42
C LEU A 105 0.99 -18.26 12.17
N GLY A 106 0.36 -18.39 11.02
CA GLY A 106 -0.51 -19.51 10.74
C GLY A 106 0.28 -20.83 10.67
N GLU A 107 0.15 -21.68 11.68
CA GLU A 107 0.70 -23.05 11.67
C GLU A 107 0.02 -23.94 10.62
N ASN A 108 -1.20 -23.57 10.22
CA ASN A 108 -2.01 -24.30 9.25
C ASN A 108 -2.03 -23.54 7.90
N PRO A 109 -1.61 -24.15 6.78
CA PRO A 109 -1.64 -23.55 5.45
C PRO A 109 -3.02 -23.06 5.01
N GLU A 110 -4.10 -23.70 5.46
CA GLU A 110 -5.48 -23.28 5.16
C GLU A 110 -5.83 -21.96 5.87
N ALA A 111 -5.46 -21.84 7.15
CA ALA A 111 -5.65 -20.62 7.92
C ALA A 111 -4.86 -19.44 7.30
N GLN A 112 -3.62 -19.67 6.88
CA GLN A 112 -2.83 -18.68 6.19
C GLN A 112 -3.46 -18.25 4.86
N ARG A 113 -4.01 -19.21 4.10
CA ARG A 113 -4.71 -18.88 2.84
C ARG A 113 -5.93 -18.03 3.10
N ALA A 114 -6.77 -18.40 4.06
CA ALA A 114 -7.95 -17.63 4.45
C ALA A 114 -7.58 -16.22 4.94
N ALA A 115 -6.50 -16.08 5.73
CA ALA A 115 -5.99 -14.79 6.18
C ALA A 115 -5.52 -13.91 5.01
N ARG A 116 -4.83 -14.49 4.03
CA ARG A 116 -4.42 -13.78 2.81
C ARG A 116 -5.60 -13.35 1.96
N GLU A 117 -6.59 -14.20 1.78
CA GLU A 117 -7.83 -13.85 1.05
C GLU A 117 -8.58 -12.71 1.75
N LYS A 118 -8.72 -12.79 3.07
CA LYS A 118 -9.30 -11.71 3.89
C LYS A 118 -8.55 -10.40 3.71
N TRP A 119 -7.22 -10.43 3.79
CA TRP A 119 -6.39 -9.25 3.57
C TRP A 119 -6.57 -8.69 2.16
N TYR A 120 -6.56 -9.52 1.12
CA TYR A 120 -6.75 -9.05 -0.25
C TYR A 120 -8.10 -8.37 -0.47
N GLY A 121 -9.16 -8.84 0.20
CA GLY A 121 -10.47 -8.17 0.21
C GLY A 121 -10.37 -6.77 0.82
N ILE A 122 -9.86 -6.67 2.04
CA ILE A 122 -9.69 -5.40 2.76
C ILE A 122 -8.78 -4.44 1.98
N HIS A 123 -7.66 -4.93 1.45
CA HIS A 123 -6.75 -4.13 0.65
C HIS A 123 -7.43 -3.57 -0.61
N GLY A 124 -8.26 -4.38 -1.28
CA GLY A 124 -9.03 -3.93 -2.44
C GLY A 124 -10.00 -2.80 -2.09
N GLU A 125 -10.70 -2.89 -0.95
CA GLU A 125 -11.58 -1.83 -0.45
C GLU A 125 -10.79 -0.56 -0.13
N LEU A 126 -9.69 -0.67 0.63
CA LEU A 126 -8.79 0.45 0.94
C LEU A 126 -8.26 1.12 -0.34
N HIS A 127 -7.82 0.32 -1.32
CA HIS A 127 -7.32 0.84 -2.59
C HIS A 127 -8.39 1.63 -3.34
N ASN A 128 -9.57 1.07 -3.49
CA ASN A 128 -10.65 1.69 -4.26
C ASN A 128 -11.12 3.00 -3.62
N MET A 129 -11.30 3.03 -2.30
CA MET A 129 -11.75 4.24 -1.62
C MET A 129 -10.67 5.34 -1.59
N LEU A 130 -9.40 4.99 -1.39
CA LEU A 130 -8.30 5.96 -1.42
C LEU A 130 -8.14 6.54 -2.83
N LEU A 131 -8.21 5.70 -3.87
CA LEU A 131 -8.14 6.15 -5.25
C LEU A 131 -9.30 7.08 -5.60
N ALA A 132 -10.54 6.72 -5.27
CA ALA A 132 -11.72 7.54 -5.52
C ALA A 132 -11.64 8.90 -4.81
N SER A 133 -11.21 8.91 -3.54
CA SER A 133 -11.02 10.14 -2.77
C SER A 133 -9.89 11.00 -3.34
N ALA A 134 -8.79 10.39 -3.79
CA ALA A 134 -7.68 11.08 -4.41
C ALA A 134 -8.08 11.70 -5.77
N GLU A 135 -8.91 11.02 -6.54
CA GLU A 135 -9.45 11.53 -7.79
C GLU A 135 -10.32 12.77 -7.57
N ILE A 136 -11.22 12.74 -6.59
CA ILE A 136 -12.04 13.89 -6.20
C ILE A 136 -11.15 15.07 -5.73
N GLY A 137 -10.14 14.79 -4.89
CA GLY A 137 -9.19 15.79 -4.42
C GLY A 137 -8.40 16.42 -5.57
N HIS A 138 -8.01 15.62 -6.56
CA HIS A 138 -7.33 16.11 -7.77
C HIS A 138 -8.25 16.96 -8.64
N GLN A 139 -9.48 16.54 -8.89
CA GLN A 139 -10.48 17.30 -9.65
C GLN A 139 -10.81 18.65 -9.00
N ARG A 140 -10.80 18.72 -7.67
CA ARG A 140 -10.99 19.97 -6.89
C ARG A 140 -9.73 20.84 -6.84
N GLY A 141 -8.60 20.41 -7.40
CA GLY A 141 -7.33 21.13 -7.38
C GLY A 141 -6.63 21.15 -6.02
N VAL A 142 -7.08 20.32 -5.05
CA VAL A 142 -6.51 20.23 -3.70
C VAL A 142 -5.33 19.27 -3.68
N LEU A 143 -5.35 18.23 -4.52
CA LEU A 143 -4.30 17.24 -4.65
C LEU A 143 -3.50 17.47 -5.94
N SER A 144 -2.18 17.56 -5.83
CA SER A 144 -1.32 17.73 -7.01
C SER A 144 -1.30 16.47 -7.88
N GLU A 145 -1.03 16.63 -9.18
CA GLU A 145 -0.90 15.52 -10.14
C GLU A 145 0.12 14.48 -9.70
N GLY A 146 1.25 14.90 -9.11
CA GLY A 146 2.30 14.02 -8.62
C GLY A 146 1.84 13.14 -7.45
N LEU A 147 1.08 13.70 -6.52
CA LEU A 147 0.50 12.95 -5.39
C LEU A 147 -0.64 12.04 -5.87
N TYR A 148 -1.52 12.53 -6.74
CA TYR A 148 -2.59 11.71 -7.32
C TYR A 148 -2.05 10.47 -8.03
N LYS A 149 -0.96 10.61 -8.80
CA LYS A 149 -0.30 9.48 -9.46
C LYS A 149 0.16 8.40 -8.50
N GLN A 150 0.50 8.72 -7.26
CA GLN A 150 0.90 7.71 -6.28
C GLN A 150 -0.24 6.74 -5.92
N PHE A 151 -1.48 7.20 -5.99
CA PHE A 151 -2.68 6.36 -5.79
C PHE A 151 -3.09 5.64 -7.07
N LYS A 152 -2.75 6.19 -8.24
CA LYS A 152 -3.11 5.65 -9.55
C LYS A 152 -2.09 4.66 -10.12
N VAL A 153 -0.84 4.69 -9.70
CA VAL A 153 0.36 4.02 -10.31
C VAL A 153 0.26 2.50 -10.43
N SER A 154 -0.85 1.92 -10.13
CA SER A 154 -1.06 0.52 -10.47
C SER A 154 -1.91 0.31 -11.72
N SER A 155 -2.23 1.33 -12.49
CA SER A 155 -3.11 1.24 -13.66
C SER A 155 -2.45 1.59 -14.98
N THR A 156 -1.11 1.63 -15.03
CA THR A 156 -0.32 1.74 -16.28
C THR A 156 0.70 0.64 -16.38
#